data_73bacbecef966c545e0ed95236c672f0
#
_entry.id   73bacbecef966c545e0ed95236c672f0
#
_cell.length_a   1.000
_cell.length_b   1.000
_cell.length_c   1.000
_cell.angle_alpha   90.00
_cell.angle_beta   90.00
_cell.angle_gamma   90.00
#
_symmetry.space_group_name_H-M   'P 1'
#
loop_
_entity.id
_entity.type
_entity.pdbx_description
1 polymer ?
#
loop_
_entity_poly.entity_id
_entity_poly.type
_entity_poly.pdbx_seq_one_letter_code
_entity_poly.pdbx_strand_id
1 'polypeptide(L)'
;MRDACGATLPLMRTERAETVNTSQATHTSQATQEISGKSHLRLKEGISIYRTPIGLRCGTARSSFAIPEKGYVRALEILSGSHGDEIDIAESCGMTADEYRELIWHLEEHEFLETSPSILSVTTRFQSVAKHKRRDILPDASFSQLQKRVAPELSHTRLLPGVNDSGASIINARQNVRVEIYGSDRIATLLYGILLSSGVTYTHFALGTRLHDPLIIDTDLSAGFIRSTDVGQSYRQRMEDLGKELSLFPIERLENAQELDGEPPERYIKIHVGAMDTHLLSQWMSAGQEHIVISPPDGGKCVIGPLVQPGKTPCTRCRNISIEEVDGSPSVTADKVLIGDRPDNQEMPVFVAHYLAGLIASFILQRIDSSTSDLTGAYMEVDSLALSASSLIPVSRNPACGCHWL
;
A
#
# COMPACT_ATOMS: atom_id res chain seq x y z
N MET A 1 33.03 -42.13 -4.72
CA MET A 1 32.56 -42.85 -3.54
C MET A 1 31.63 -41.89 -2.82
N ARG A 2 30.32 -42.00 -3.09
CA ARG A 2 29.25 -42.57 -2.22
C ARG A 2 29.01 -41.67 -0.99
N ASP A 3 27.88 -41.18 -0.56
CA ASP A 3 26.46 -41.42 -0.93
C ASP A 3 25.61 -40.24 -0.40
N ALA A 4 24.61 -39.98 -1.13
CA ALA A 4 23.24 -39.52 -0.83
C ALA A 4 22.79 -39.48 0.64
N CYS A 5 22.10 -38.40 1.02
CA CYS A 5 20.98 -38.50 1.94
C CYS A 5 19.97 -37.39 1.64
N GLY A 6 18.85 -37.79 1.06
CA GLY A 6 17.64 -36.96 0.91
C GLY A 6 16.93 -36.82 2.25
N ALA A 7 16.50 -35.65 2.55
CA ALA A 7 15.53 -35.40 3.63
C ALA A 7 14.30 -34.75 3.06
N THR A 8 13.26 -35.55 2.92
CA THR A 8 11.89 -35.17 2.62
C THR A 8 11.26 -34.53 3.86
N LEU A 9 10.86 -33.28 3.78
CA LEU A 9 10.05 -32.64 4.83
C LEU A 9 8.58 -33.01 4.65
N PRO A 10 7.85 -33.34 5.74
CA PRO A 10 6.42 -33.66 5.66
C PRO A 10 5.56 -32.40 5.63
N LEU A 11 4.58 -32.43 4.73
CA LEU A 11 3.46 -31.50 4.65
C LEU A 11 2.63 -31.57 5.95
N MET A 12 2.59 -30.50 6.72
CA MET A 12 1.61 -30.33 7.79
C MET A 12 0.26 -29.96 7.20
N ARG A 13 -0.68 -30.89 7.35
CA ARG A 13 -2.13 -30.67 7.22
C ARG A 13 -2.58 -29.86 8.43
N THR A 14 -3.13 -28.68 8.20
CA THR A 14 -3.89 -27.96 9.23
C THR A 14 -5.35 -28.42 9.19
N GLU A 15 -5.75 -29.13 10.23
CA GLU A 15 -7.15 -29.43 10.51
C GLU A 15 -7.88 -28.16 10.99
N ARG A 16 -9.00 -27.85 10.34
CA ARG A 16 -9.96 -26.85 10.81
C ARG A 16 -10.78 -27.44 11.95
N ALA A 17 -10.75 -26.79 13.10
CA ALA A 17 -11.70 -27.02 14.19
C ALA A 17 -12.99 -26.25 13.87
N GLU A 18 -14.08 -26.98 13.69
CA GLU A 18 -15.46 -26.50 13.69
C GLU A 18 -15.89 -26.17 15.13
N THR A 19 -16.26 -24.91 15.36
CA THR A 19 -17.09 -24.55 16.51
C THR A 19 -18.45 -24.08 16.03
N VAL A 20 -19.41 -24.95 16.22
CA VAL A 20 -20.85 -24.67 16.10
C VAL A 20 -21.24 -23.71 17.22
N ASN A 21 -21.83 -22.58 16.90
CA ASN A 21 -22.59 -21.78 17.86
C ASN A 21 -23.93 -21.38 17.24
N THR A 22 -24.95 -22.05 17.71
CA THR A 22 -26.38 -21.82 17.48
C THR A 22 -26.85 -20.64 18.32
N SER A 23 -27.39 -19.59 17.71
CA SER A 23 -28.39 -18.74 18.36
C SER A 23 -29.28 -18.01 17.35
N GLN A 24 -30.48 -18.49 17.30
CA GLN A 24 -31.81 -17.87 17.15
C GLN A 24 -31.97 -16.66 16.21
N ALA A 25 -32.77 -16.97 15.19
CA ALA A 25 -33.43 -16.05 14.28
C ALA A 25 -34.43 -15.12 15.01
N THR A 26 -34.40 -13.86 14.67
CA THR A 26 -35.55 -12.97 14.77
C THR A 26 -35.85 -12.37 13.40
N HIS A 27 -37.03 -12.75 12.91
CA HIS A 27 -37.63 -12.22 11.70
C HIS A 27 -37.84 -10.70 11.79
N THR A 28 -37.29 -9.96 10.84
CA THR A 28 -37.84 -8.67 10.48
C THR A 28 -37.90 -8.60 8.95
N SER A 29 -39.12 -8.70 8.49
CA SER A 29 -39.58 -8.47 7.11
C SER A 29 -39.24 -7.03 6.72
N GLN A 30 -38.34 -6.83 5.77
CA GLN A 30 -38.23 -5.55 5.05
C GLN A 30 -38.26 -5.78 3.55
N ALA A 31 -39.10 -4.99 2.96
CA ALA A 31 -39.53 -4.96 1.58
C ALA A 31 -38.41 -5.21 0.57
N THR A 32 -38.62 -6.20 -0.25
CA THR A 32 -37.95 -6.44 -1.52
C THR A 32 -38.26 -5.28 -2.47
N GLN A 33 -37.39 -4.30 -2.56
CA GLN A 33 -37.31 -3.47 -3.75
C GLN A 33 -36.53 -4.27 -4.79
N GLU A 34 -37.23 -4.78 -5.77
CA GLU A 34 -36.65 -5.23 -7.02
C GLU A 34 -35.97 -4.04 -7.71
N ILE A 35 -34.68 -3.90 -7.46
CA ILE A 35 -33.81 -3.13 -8.33
C ILE A 35 -33.47 -4.12 -9.47
N SER A 36 -34.11 -3.96 -10.60
CA SER A 36 -33.71 -4.50 -11.89
C SER A 36 -32.32 -3.94 -12.24
N GLY A 37 -31.29 -4.41 -11.55
CA GLY A 37 -29.90 -4.13 -11.83
C GLY A 37 -29.42 -5.18 -12.80
N LYS A 38 -29.25 -4.81 -14.08
CA LYS A 38 -28.41 -5.59 -15.00
C LYS A 38 -27.08 -5.81 -14.31
N SER A 39 -26.76 -7.05 -13.97
CA SER A 39 -25.48 -7.40 -13.36
C SER A 39 -24.37 -7.13 -14.39
N HIS A 40 -23.51 -6.17 -14.13
CA HIS A 40 -22.35 -5.88 -14.94
C HIS A 40 -21.25 -6.88 -14.60
N LEU A 41 -21.36 -8.08 -15.15
CA LEU A 41 -20.35 -9.11 -14.99
C LEU A 41 -19.26 -8.90 -16.07
N ARG A 42 -18.04 -8.67 -15.63
CA ARG A 42 -16.90 -8.46 -16.54
C ARG A 42 -15.67 -9.20 -16.02
N LEU A 43 -14.90 -9.77 -16.94
CA LEU A 43 -13.59 -10.34 -16.59
C LEU A 43 -12.60 -9.23 -16.23
N LYS A 44 -11.88 -9.36 -15.13
CA LYS A 44 -10.82 -8.42 -14.73
C LYS A 44 -9.75 -8.33 -15.82
N GLU A 45 -9.30 -7.12 -16.10
CA GLU A 45 -8.15 -6.93 -16.98
C GLU A 45 -6.89 -7.57 -16.36
N GLY A 46 -6.06 -8.19 -17.19
CA GLY A 46 -4.87 -8.93 -16.76
C GLY A 46 -5.11 -10.41 -16.53
N ILE A 47 -6.37 -10.87 -16.53
CA ILE A 47 -6.67 -12.30 -16.63
C ILE A 47 -6.41 -12.76 -18.07
N SER A 48 -5.62 -13.79 -18.21
CA SER A 48 -5.19 -14.31 -19.52
C SER A 48 -5.53 -15.77 -19.70
N ILE A 49 -5.71 -16.17 -20.96
CA ILE A 49 -5.80 -17.56 -21.35
C ILE A 49 -4.44 -17.98 -21.92
N TYR A 50 -3.87 -19.04 -21.41
CA TYR A 50 -2.59 -19.53 -21.88
C TYR A 50 -2.61 -21.05 -22.06
N ARG A 51 -1.89 -21.49 -23.09
CA ARG A 51 -1.74 -22.91 -23.41
C ARG A 51 -0.59 -23.50 -22.62
N THR A 52 -0.85 -24.63 -21.98
CA THR A 52 0.14 -25.43 -21.26
C THR A 52 0.26 -26.81 -21.91
N PRO A 53 1.28 -27.61 -21.58
CA PRO A 53 1.38 -28.98 -22.07
C PRO A 53 0.19 -29.88 -21.71
N ILE A 54 -0.59 -29.51 -20.70
CA ILE A 54 -1.73 -30.28 -20.19
C ILE A 54 -3.10 -29.66 -20.54
N GLY A 55 -3.14 -28.63 -21.40
CA GLY A 55 -4.38 -27.97 -21.82
C GLY A 55 -4.38 -26.47 -21.65
N LEU A 56 -5.54 -25.83 -21.78
CA LEU A 56 -5.74 -24.42 -21.57
C LEU A 56 -5.95 -24.08 -20.10
N ARG A 57 -5.45 -22.93 -19.68
CA ARG A 57 -5.67 -22.36 -18.36
C ARG A 57 -6.12 -20.90 -18.46
N CYS A 58 -7.03 -20.51 -17.58
CA CYS A 58 -7.46 -19.12 -17.40
C CYS A 58 -6.93 -18.59 -16.07
N GLY A 59 -6.34 -17.40 -16.04
CA GLY A 59 -5.92 -16.77 -14.82
C GLY A 59 -4.67 -15.90 -14.92
N THR A 60 -3.95 -15.81 -13.82
CA THR A 60 -2.69 -15.09 -13.63
C THR A 60 -1.57 -16.06 -13.24
N ALA A 61 -0.36 -15.55 -13.08
CA ALA A 61 0.76 -16.33 -12.53
C ALA A 61 0.53 -16.78 -11.06
N ARG A 62 -0.32 -16.08 -10.31
CA ARG A 62 -0.62 -16.41 -8.90
C ARG A 62 -1.73 -17.46 -8.75
N SER A 63 -2.74 -17.37 -9.60
CA SER A 63 -3.93 -18.21 -9.51
C SER A 63 -4.43 -18.50 -10.90
N SER A 64 -4.77 -19.75 -11.19
CA SER A 64 -5.30 -20.15 -12.50
C SER A 64 -6.00 -21.48 -12.40
N PHE A 65 -7.01 -21.70 -13.24
CA PHE A 65 -7.73 -22.96 -13.37
C PHE A 65 -7.72 -23.48 -14.80
N ALA A 66 -7.91 -24.78 -14.97
CA ALA A 66 -7.99 -25.41 -16.28
C ALA A 66 -9.34 -25.12 -16.92
N ILE A 67 -9.35 -24.86 -18.23
CA ILE A 67 -10.57 -24.68 -19.01
C ILE A 67 -10.58 -25.64 -20.20
N PRO A 68 -11.75 -26.19 -20.59
CA PRO A 68 -11.91 -26.87 -21.87
C PRO A 68 -11.68 -25.91 -23.05
N GLU A 69 -11.24 -26.42 -24.19
CA GLU A 69 -11.02 -25.55 -25.36
C GLU A 69 -12.32 -25.02 -25.97
N LYS A 70 -13.37 -25.84 -25.98
CA LYS A 70 -14.60 -25.57 -26.73
C LYS A 70 -15.52 -24.59 -26.01
N GLY A 71 -15.80 -23.45 -26.62
CA GLY A 71 -16.76 -22.45 -26.10
C GLY A 71 -16.19 -21.52 -25.05
N TYR A 72 -15.36 -22.02 -24.14
CA TYR A 72 -14.85 -21.27 -22.97
C TYR A 72 -13.99 -20.05 -23.35
N VAL A 73 -13.11 -20.19 -24.35
CA VAL A 73 -12.28 -19.06 -24.82
C VAL A 73 -13.16 -17.93 -25.32
N ARG A 74 -14.20 -18.24 -26.11
CA ARG A 74 -15.12 -17.22 -26.64
C ARG A 74 -15.97 -16.58 -25.54
N ALA A 75 -16.41 -17.35 -24.55
CA ALA A 75 -17.14 -16.81 -23.40
C ALA A 75 -16.27 -15.82 -22.59
N LEU A 76 -14.99 -16.16 -22.37
CA LEU A 76 -14.04 -15.27 -21.69
C LEU A 76 -13.72 -14.02 -22.53
N GLU A 77 -13.63 -14.13 -23.85
CA GLU A 77 -13.48 -12.97 -24.75
C GLU A 77 -14.69 -12.02 -24.65
N ILE A 78 -15.91 -12.56 -24.61
CA ILE A 78 -17.12 -11.76 -24.45
C ILE A 78 -17.14 -11.09 -23.08
N LEU A 79 -16.83 -11.81 -22.00
CA LEU A 79 -16.75 -11.28 -20.64
C LEU A 79 -15.64 -10.21 -20.49
N SER A 80 -14.58 -10.26 -21.31
CA SER A 80 -13.53 -9.22 -21.30
C SER A 80 -13.92 -7.96 -22.07
N GLY A 81 -14.80 -8.05 -23.03
CA GLY A 81 -15.07 -7.00 -24.02
C GLY A 81 -16.30 -6.14 -23.75
N SER A 82 -17.40 -6.67 -23.27
CA SER A 82 -18.64 -5.92 -23.04
C SER A 82 -19.83 -6.78 -22.56
N HIS A 83 -20.83 -6.10 -22.16
CA HIS A 83 -22.11 -6.38 -21.58
C HIS A 83 -23.00 -7.28 -22.46
N GLY A 84 -23.27 -8.49 -22.01
CA GLY A 84 -24.30 -9.35 -22.59
C GLY A 84 -25.15 -10.00 -21.49
N ASP A 85 -26.38 -10.32 -21.78
CA ASP A 85 -27.22 -11.11 -20.88
C ASP A 85 -26.67 -12.55 -20.80
N GLU A 86 -26.71 -13.16 -19.60
CA GLU A 86 -26.09 -14.47 -19.31
C GLU A 86 -26.55 -15.59 -20.30
N ILE A 87 -27.82 -15.58 -20.66
CA ILE A 87 -28.40 -16.60 -21.54
C ILE A 87 -27.83 -16.50 -22.97
N ASP A 88 -27.62 -15.29 -23.44
CA ASP A 88 -27.11 -15.03 -24.78
C ASP A 88 -25.63 -15.43 -24.92
N ILE A 89 -24.84 -15.32 -23.84
CA ILE A 89 -23.42 -15.69 -23.86
C ILE A 89 -23.25 -17.20 -23.98
N ALA A 90 -23.94 -17.99 -23.17
CA ALA A 90 -23.85 -19.45 -23.22
C ALA A 90 -24.24 -19.99 -24.61
N GLU A 91 -25.39 -19.56 -25.13
CA GLU A 91 -25.90 -19.99 -26.43
C GLU A 91 -24.98 -19.57 -27.58
N SER A 92 -24.48 -18.32 -27.57
CA SER A 92 -23.55 -17.80 -28.60
C SER A 92 -22.20 -18.50 -28.62
N CYS A 93 -21.80 -19.09 -27.50
CA CYS A 93 -20.56 -19.84 -27.34
C CYS A 93 -20.73 -21.36 -27.57
N GLY A 94 -21.97 -21.81 -27.75
CA GLY A 94 -22.30 -23.24 -27.90
C GLY A 94 -22.03 -24.02 -26.59
N MET A 95 -22.23 -23.39 -25.48
CA MET A 95 -22.13 -23.95 -24.12
C MET A 95 -23.52 -24.25 -23.57
N THR A 96 -23.62 -25.25 -22.74
CA THR A 96 -24.82 -25.48 -21.96
C THR A 96 -24.89 -24.44 -20.80
N ALA A 97 -26.09 -24.22 -20.30
CA ALA A 97 -26.25 -23.34 -19.13
C ALA A 97 -25.48 -23.82 -17.88
N ASP A 98 -25.29 -25.13 -17.74
CA ASP A 98 -24.53 -25.72 -16.65
C ASP A 98 -23.03 -25.46 -16.79
N GLU A 99 -22.47 -25.65 -18.00
CA GLU A 99 -21.07 -25.34 -18.30
C GLU A 99 -20.75 -23.85 -18.11
N TYR A 100 -21.68 -22.97 -18.48
CA TYR A 100 -21.50 -21.52 -18.26
C TYR A 100 -21.54 -21.18 -16.76
N ARG A 101 -22.47 -21.76 -15.98
CA ARG A 101 -22.53 -21.58 -14.53
C ARG A 101 -21.25 -22.08 -13.83
N GLU A 102 -20.71 -23.21 -14.26
CA GLU A 102 -19.44 -23.74 -13.76
C GLU A 102 -18.28 -22.79 -14.06
N LEU A 103 -18.22 -22.21 -15.27
CA LEU A 103 -17.22 -21.20 -15.62
C LEU A 103 -17.33 -19.98 -14.71
N ILE A 104 -18.53 -19.43 -14.53
CA ILE A 104 -18.76 -18.27 -13.67
C ILE A 104 -18.35 -18.57 -12.22
N TRP A 105 -18.73 -19.72 -11.71
CA TRP A 105 -18.33 -20.16 -10.37
C TRP A 105 -16.82 -20.23 -10.21
N HIS A 106 -16.07 -20.77 -11.16
CA HIS A 106 -14.61 -20.75 -11.11
C HIS A 106 -14.02 -19.35 -11.17
N LEU A 107 -14.59 -18.47 -11.99
CA LEU A 107 -14.15 -17.08 -12.08
C LEU A 107 -14.40 -16.31 -10.77
N GLU A 108 -15.52 -16.57 -10.09
CA GLU A 108 -15.85 -16.00 -8.77
C GLU A 108 -14.93 -16.55 -7.68
N GLU A 109 -14.72 -17.86 -7.62
CA GLU A 109 -13.84 -18.52 -6.64
C GLU A 109 -12.40 -17.96 -6.69
N HIS A 110 -11.94 -17.66 -7.90
CA HIS A 110 -10.62 -17.07 -8.14
C HIS A 110 -10.62 -15.54 -8.09
N GLU A 111 -11.75 -14.91 -7.81
CA GLU A 111 -11.92 -13.45 -7.81
C GLU A 111 -11.53 -12.77 -9.14
N PHE A 112 -11.84 -13.40 -10.27
CA PHE A 112 -11.50 -12.90 -11.60
C PHE A 112 -12.58 -12.03 -12.23
N LEU A 113 -13.72 -11.83 -11.57
CA LEU A 113 -14.84 -11.04 -12.06
C LEU A 113 -14.92 -9.66 -11.40
N GLU A 114 -15.33 -8.69 -12.19
CA GLU A 114 -15.78 -7.37 -11.75
C GLU A 114 -17.31 -7.36 -11.77
N THR A 115 -17.91 -6.99 -10.65
CA THR A 115 -19.37 -6.93 -10.49
C THR A 115 -19.87 -5.52 -10.26
N SER A 116 -18.96 -4.57 -10.07
CA SER A 116 -19.24 -3.17 -9.79
C SER A 116 -18.62 -2.26 -10.84
N PRO A 117 -19.26 -1.13 -11.17
CA PRO A 117 -18.70 -0.18 -12.12
C PRO A 117 -17.43 0.46 -11.55
N SER A 118 -16.40 0.59 -12.39
CA SER A 118 -15.18 1.32 -12.06
C SER A 118 -15.44 2.82 -12.11
N ILE A 119 -15.65 3.46 -10.95
CA ILE A 119 -15.90 4.89 -10.83
C ILE A 119 -14.71 5.55 -10.14
N LEU A 120 -13.85 6.19 -10.94
CA LEU A 120 -12.78 7.02 -10.42
C LEU A 120 -13.33 8.40 -10.08
N SER A 121 -13.13 8.84 -8.85
CA SER A 121 -13.49 10.17 -8.39
C SER A 121 -12.26 10.98 -7.99
N VAL A 122 -12.32 12.29 -8.17
CA VAL A 122 -11.35 13.23 -7.59
C VAL A 122 -11.97 13.79 -6.32
N THR A 123 -11.37 13.47 -5.18
CA THR A 123 -11.88 13.94 -3.89
C THR A 123 -11.42 15.38 -3.67
N THR A 124 -12.37 16.30 -3.64
CA THR A 124 -12.15 17.72 -3.32
C THR A 124 -12.49 17.98 -1.85
N ARG A 125 -11.94 17.21 -0.93
CA ARG A 125 -12.23 17.32 0.51
C ARG A 125 -11.95 18.70 1.08
N PHE A 126 -11.14 19.49 0.41
CA PHE A 126 -10.75 20.84 0.84
C PHE A 126 -11.49 21.98 0.13
N GLN A 127 -12.53 21.69 -0.64
CA GLN A 127 -13.45 22.69 -1.17
C GLN A 127 -14.59 23.05 -0.19
N SER A 128 -14.41 22.94 1.12
CA SER A 128 -15.45 23.27 2.08
C SER A 128 -15.77 24.77 2.18
N VAL A 129 -14.98 25.63 1.59
CA VAL A 129 -15.24 27.09 1.59
C VAL A 129 -16.24 27.53 0.54
N ALA A 130 -16.60 26.68 -0.41
CA ALA A 130 -17.60 26.99 -1.42
C ALA A 130 -18.81 26.06 -1.33
N LYS A 131 -19.66 26.24 -0.33
CA LYS A 131 -20.96 25.54 -0.18
C LYS A 131 -21.88 25.63 -1.40
N HIS A 132 -21.47 26.21 -2.51
CA HIS A 132 -22.36 26.53 -3.65
C HIS A 132 -21.74 26.35 -5.04
N LYS A 133 -20.59 25.71 -5.24
CA LYS A 133 -20.15 25.42 -6.62
C LYS A 133 -20.11 23.92 -6.86
N ARG A 134 -20.91 23.53 -7.85
CA ARG A 134 -20.97 22.23 -8.52
C ARG A 134 -19.59 21.59 -8.63
N ARG A 135 -19.58 20.25 -8.52
CA ARG A 135 -18.47 19.40 -9.00
C ARG A 135 -17.90 20.02 -10.25
N ASP A 136 -16.75 20.66 -10.14
CA ASP A 136 -16.01 21.07 -11.33
C ASP A 136 -15.47 19.76 -11.92
N ILE A 137 -16.25 19.24 -12.88
CA ILE A 137 -15.85 18.14 -13.72
C ILE A 137 -14.58 18.63 -14.41
N LEU A 138 -13.49 17.92 -14.18
CA LEU A 138 -12.25 18.18 -14.92
C LEU A 138 -12.61 18.23 -16.42
N PRO A 139 -12.06 19.18 -17.20
CA PRO A 139 -12.24 19.18 -18.64
C PRO A 139 -11.93 17.79 -19.21
N ASP A 140 -12.69 17.32 -20.19
CA ASP A 140 -12.56 15.96 -20.75
C ASP A 140 -11.13 15.57 -21.09
N ALA A 141 -10.33 16.52 -21.59
CA ALA A 141 -8.92 16.30 -21.88
C ALA A 141 -8.10 16.01 -20.61
N SER A 142 -8.36 16.72 -19.52
CA SER A 142 -7.68 16.51 -18.23
C SER A 142 -8.09 15.19 -17.59
N PHE A 143 -9.36 14.79 -17.74
CA PHE A 143 -9.85 13.51 -17.25
C PHE A 143 -9.22 12.34 -18.02
N SER A 144 -9.09 12.43 -19.35
CA SER A 144 -8.43 11.42 -20.17
C SER A 144 -6.93 11.28 -19.81
N GLN A 145 -6.25 12.39 -19.49
CA GLN A 145 -4.87 12.33 -18.99
C GLN A 145 -4.78 11.67 -17.62
N LEU A 146 -5.69 12.00 -16.72
CA LEU A 146 -5.76 11.39 -15.39
C LEU A 146 -5.99 9.88 -15.49
N GLN A 147 -6.92 9.42 -16.31
CA GLN A 147 -7.16 7.99 -16.54
C GLN A 147 -5.89 7.27 -16.98
N LYS A 148 -5.12 7.86 -17.92
CA LYS A 148 -3.84 7.28 -18.38
C LYS A 148 -2.79 7.22 -17.26
N ARG A 149 -2.74 8.25 -16.41
CA ARG A 149 -1.80 8.30 -15.27
C ARG A 149 -2.17 7.31 -14.17
N VAL A 150 -3.45 7.09 -13.94
CA VAL A 150 -3.98 6.18 -12.91
C VAL A 150 -3.91 4.71 -13.37
N ALA A 151 -3.90 4.43 -14.67
CA ALA A 151 -3.98 3.07 -15.21
C ALA A 151 -2.96 2.08 -14.60
N PRO A 152 -1.67 2.42 -14.38
CA PRO A 152 -0.73 1.51 -13.73
C PRO A 152 -1.13 1.17 -12.29
N GLU A 153 -1.63 2.14 -11.52
CA GLU A 153 -2.10 1.92 -10.14
C GLU A 153 -3.34 1.01 -10.13
N LEU A 154 -4.32 1.28 -11.00
CA LEU A 154 -5.50 0.43 -11.16
C LEU A 154 -5.12 -1.00 -11.56
N SER A 155 -4.11 -1.17 -12.43
CA SER A 155 -3.65 -2.50 -12.84
C SER A 155 -3.12 -3.35 -11.68
N HIS A 156 -2.60 -2.70 -10.64
CA HIS A 156 -2.15 -3.35 -9.41
C HIS A 156 -3.29 -3.56 -8.41
N THR A 157 -4.06 -2.51 -8.12
CA THR A 157 -5.11 -2.55 -7.07
C THR A 157 -6.25 -3.50 -7.41
N ARG A 158 -6.59 -3.69 -8.70
CA ARG A 158 -7.60 -4.67 -9.12
C ARG A 158 -7.27 -6.12 -8.75
N LEU A 159 -5.98 -6.44 -8.56
CA LEU A 159 -5.52 -7.77 -8.19
C LEU A 159 -5.55 -8.03 -6.68
N LEU A 160 -5.89 -7.03 -5.88
CA LEU A 160 -6.03 -7.19 -4.44
C LEU A 160 -7.29 -8.00 -4.11
N PRO A 161 -7.25 -8.84 -3.06
CA PRO A 161 -8.40 -9.65 -2.65
C PRO A 161 -9.65 -8.81 -2.36
N GLY A 162 -10.81 -9.29 -2.77
CA GLY A 162 -12.11 -8.65 -2.55
C GLY A 162 -12.41 -7.45 -3.45
N VAL A 163 -11.51 -7.06 -4.34
CA VAL A 163 -11.71 -5.94 -5.27
C VAL A 163 -12.51 -6.40 -6.48
N ASN A 164 -13.60 -5.69 -6.78
CA ASN A 164 -14.54 -6.03 -7.85
C ASN A 164 -14.97 -4.83 -8.72
N ASP A 165 -14.26 -3.71 -8.61
CA ASP A 165 -14.52 -2.43 -9.29
C ASP A 165 -13.28 -1.91 -10.05
N SER A 166 -12.44 -2.77 -10.55
CA SER A 166 -11.15 -2.46 -11.18
C SER A 166 -10.17 -1.71 -10.24
N GLY A 167 -10.37 -1.73 -8.92
CA GLY A 167 -9.52 -1.05 -7.96
C GLY A 167 -9.81 0.44 -7.78
N ALA A 168 -10.87 0.97 -8.37
CA ALA A 168 -11.20 2.39 -8.29
C ALA A 168 -11.53 2.86 -6.87
N SER A 169 -12.24 2.06 -6.08
CA SER A 169 -12.54 2.35 -4.67
C SER A 169 -11.27 2.51 -3.84
N ILE A 170 -10.25 1.68 -4.07
CA ILE A 170 -8.97 1.76 -3.37
C ILE A 170 -8.24 3.06 -3.72
N ILE A 171 -8.14 3.40 -5.01
CA ILE A 171 -7.50 4.65 -5.44
C ILE A 171 -8.27 5.86 -4.90
N ASN A 172 -9.60 5.80 -4.87
CA ASN A 172 -10.42 6.85 -4.28
C ASN A 172 -10.16 6.97 -2.76
N ALA A 173 -10.03 5.85 -2.04
CA ALA A 173 -9.74 5.83 -0.60
C ALA A 173 -8.36 6.40 -0.27
N ARG A 174 -7.34 6.17 -1.12
CA ARG A 174 -6.00 6.75 -0.94
C ARG A 174 -6.01 8.27 -0.84
N GLN A 175 -6.95 8.94 -1.52
CA GLN A 175 -7.12 10.39 -1.46
C GLN A 175 -7.67 10.89 -0.10
N ASN A 176 -8.15 10.01 0.76
CA ASN A 176 -8.69 10.34 2.08
C ASN A 176 -7.70 10.08 3.23
N VAL A 177 -6.49 9.65 2.90
CA VAL A 177 -5.44 9.36 3.88
C VAL A 177 -4.44 10.50 3.93
N ARG A 178 -4.08 10.92 5.15
CA ARG A 178 -3.00 11.86 5.38
C ARG A 178 -1.74 11.11 5.79
N VAL A 179 -0.63 11.42 5.13
CA VAL A 179 0.70 10.91 5.47
C VAL A 179 1.63 12.09 5.74
N GLU A 180 2.33 12.07 6.86
CA GLU A 180 3.40 13.02 7.17
C GLU A 180 4.74 12.32 7.24
N ILE A 181 5.71 12.80 6.46
CA ILE A 181 7.06 12.26 6.39
C ILE A 181 8.01 13.22 7.10
N TYR A 182 8.65 12.73 8.14
CA TYR A 182 9.66 13.43 8.93
C TYR A 182 11.04 12.91 8.54
N GLY A 183 11.89 13.77 8.07
CA GLY A 183 13.24 13.47 7.60
C GLY A 183 13.63 14.37 6.44
N SER A 184 14.90 14.40 6.10
CA SER A 184 15.43 15.21 4.99
C SER A 184 16.51 14.46 4.21
N ASP A 185 16.43 13.13 4.19
CA ASP A 185 17.34 12.28 3.44
C ASP A 185 16.74 11.83 2.10
N ARG A 186 17.52 11.10 1.34
CA ARG A 186 17.10 10.55 0.04
C ARG A 186 15.87 9.63 0.15
N ILE A 187 15.77 8.83 1.22
CA ILE A 187 14.62 7.93 1.41
C ILE A 187 13.35 8.74 1.58
N ALA A 188 13.38 9.74 2.48
CA ALA A 188 12.22 10.58 2.77
C ALA A 188 11.71 11.31 1.51
N THR A 189 12.64 11.86 0.73
CA THR A 189 12.33 12.58 -0.52
C THR A 189 11.71 11.65 -1.58
N LEU A 190 12.31 10.48 -1.80
CA LEU A 190 11.82 9.49 -2.74
C LEU A 190 10.46 8.93 -2.33
N LEU A 191 10.30 8.60 -1.04
CA LEU A 191 9.06 8.10 -0.48
C LEU A 191 7.91 9.10 -0.67
N TYR A 192 8.18 10.38 -0.42
CA TYR A 192 7.23 11.46 -0.65
C TYR A 192 6.71 11.46 -2.10
N GLY A 193 7.61 11.43 -3.08
CA GLY A 193 7.25 11.41 -4.48
C GLY A 193 6.50 10.13 -4.89
N ILE A 194 6.92 8.96 -4.40
CA ILE A 194 6.27 7.68 -4.70
C ILE A 194 4.82 7.67 -4.17
N LEU A 195 4.58 8.07 -2.93
CA LEU A 195 3.24 8.10 -2.35
C LEU A 195 2.30 9.05 -3.09
N LEU A 196 2.76 10.25 -3.44
CA LEU A 196 1.99 11.20 -4.24
C LEU A 196 1.65 10.65 -5.62
N SER A 197 2.61 10.03 -6.29
CA SER A 197 2.42 9.42 -7.61
C SER A 197 1.51 8.20 -7.55
N SER A 198 1.41 7.53 -6.40
CA SER A 198 0.50 6.40 -6.15
C SER A 198 -0.90 6.81 -5.69
N GLY A 199 -1.21 8.11 -5.64
CA GLY A 199 -2.54 8.63 -5.35
C GLY A 199 -2.81 8.99 -3.89
N VAL A 200 -1.80 8.92 -3.00
CA VAL A 200 -1.91 9.43 -1.62
C VAL A 200 -1.73 10.94 -1.62
N THR A 201 -2.80 11.66 -1.99
CA THR A 201 -2.77 13.08 -2.31
C THR A 201 -2.32 13.97 -1.15
N TYR A 202 -2.66 13.59 0.08
CA TYR A 202 -2.32 14.36 1.29
C TYR A 202 -1.05 13.86 1.96
N THR A 203 -0.01 13.66 1.16
CA THR A 203 1.34 13.42 1.66
C THR A 203 2.05 14.74 1.89
N HIS A 204 2.49 14.96 3.14
CA HIS A 204 3.19 16.17 3.56
C HIS A 204 4.63 15.85 3.95
N PHE A 205 5.52 16.77 3.63
CA PHE A 205 6.91 16.69 4.04
C PHE A 205 7.14 17.59 5.24
N ALA A 206 7.47 16.99 6.39
CA ALA A 206 7.70 17.68 7.63
C ALA A 206 9.19 17.62 8.01
N LEU A 207 9.81 18.76 8.18
CA LEU A 207 11.24 18.87 8.52
C LEU A 207 11.54 18.65 10.02
N GLY A 208 10.54 18.20 10.79
CA GLY A 208 10.65 18.00 12.22
C GLY A 208 10.75 19.32 12.97
N THR A 209 11.46 19.30 14.12
CA THR A 209 11.65 20.47 15.01
C THR A 209 12.79 21.40 14.57
N ARG A 210 13.34 21.21 13.36
CA ARG A 210 14.45 22.06 12.88
C ARG A 210 13.99 23.51 12.77
N LEU A 211 14.73 24.41 13.40
CA LEU A 211 14.45 25.85 13.46
C LEU A 211 14.61 26.52 12.08
N HIS A 212 15.37 25.93 11.20
CA HIS A 212 15.66 26.48 9.87
C HIS A 212 15.34 25.41 8.80
N ASP A 213 14.80 25.89 7.69
CA ASP A 213 14.60 25.07 6.49
C ASP A 213 15.97 24.70 5.90
N PRO A 214 16.35 23.41 5.82
CA PRO A 214 17.63 23.03 5.28
C PRO A 214 17.70 23.32 3.79
N LEU A 215 18.91 23.63 3.30
CA LEU A 215 19.17 23.71 1.88
C LEU A 215 19.54 22.34 1.33
N ILE A 216 19.16 22.11 0.08
CA ILE A 216 19.55 20.93 -0.67
C ILE A 216 21.06 20.99 -0.94
N ILE A 217 21.76 19.91 -0.68
CA ILE A 217 23.20 19.75 -0.89
C ILE A 217 23.49 18.64 -1.91
N ASP A 218 24.74 18.53 -2.36
CA ASP A 218 25.13 17.55 -3.39
C ASP A 218 24.87 16.09 -2.98
N THR A 219 24.93 15.78 -1.69
CA THR A 219 24.64 14.42 -1.20
C THR A 219 23.15 14.07 -1.23
N ASP A 220 22.26 15.03 -1.44
CA ASP A 220 20.81 14.79 -1.55
C ASP A 220 20.39 14.37 -2.97
N LEU A 221 21.29 14.49 -3.93
CA LEU A 221 20.97 14.17 -5.33
C LEU A 221 20.44 12.74 -5.47
N SER A 222 19.31 12.61 -6.14
CA SER A 222 18.64 11.33 -6.34
C SER A 222 18.03 11.27 -7.75
N ALA A 223 18.13 10.10 -8.39
CA ALA A 223 17.65 9.94 -9.75
C ALA A 223 16.13 10.20 -9.84
N GLY A 224 15.74 11.10 -10.70
CA GLY A 224 14.33 11.43 -10.97
C GLY A 224 13.66 12.40 -10.00
N PHE A 225 14.30 12.78 -8.88
CA PHE A 225 13.70 13.65 -7.85
C PHE A 225 14.53 14.91 -7.61
N ILE A 226 15.62 14.81 -6.85
CA ILE A 226 16.51 15.96 -6.58
C ILE A 226 17.62 15.99 -7.62
N ARG A 227 17.74 17.10 -8.31
CA ARG A 227 18.69 17.33 -9.41
C ARG A 227 19.80 18.30 -9.01
N SER A 228 20.87 18.32 -9.76
CA SER A 228 21.98 19.29 -9.53
C SER A 228 21.53 20.75 -9.58
N THR A 229 20.46 21.05 -10.35
CA THR A 229 19.85 22.38 -10.40
C THR A 229 19.10 22.78 -9.14
N ASP A 230 18.80 21.83 -8.27
CA ASP A 230 18.07 22.06 -7.03
C ASP A 230 19.00 22.35 -5.84
N VAL A 231 20.32 22.09 -6.01
CA VAL A 231 21.33 22.36 -4.97
C VAL A 231 21.34 23.84 -4.58
N GLY A 232 21.29 24.10 -3.28
CA GLY A 232 21.21 25.45 -2.72
C GLY A 232 19.78 25.99 -2.60
N GLN A 233 18.77 25.29 -3.10
CA GLN A 233 17.37 25.65 -2.89
C GLN A 233 16.88 25.18 -1.52
N SER A 234 15.79 25.80 -1.02
CA SER A 234 15.07 25.38 0.16
C SER A 234 14.47 23.98 -0.06
N TYR A 235 14.69 23.09 0.88
CA TYR A 235 14.12 21.74 0.87
C TYR A 235 12.58 21.78 0.84
N ARG A 236 11.99 22.62 1.66
CA ARG A 236 10.53 22.79 1.73
C ARG A 236 9.96 23.25 0.39
N GLN A 237 10.53 24.30 -0.18
CA GLN A 237 10.05 24.85 -1.45
C GLN A 237 10.15 23.78 -2.57
N ARG A 238 11.28 23.09 -2.64
CA ARG A 238 11.45 22.05 -3.66
C ARG A 238 10.49 20.86 -3.47
N MET A 239 10.23 20.44 -2.23
CA MET A 239 9.24 19.39 -1.97
C MET A 239 7.81 19.82 -2.35
N GLU A 240 7.44 21.06 -2.11
CA GLU A 240 6.15 21.60 -2.55
C GLU A 240 6.02 21.58 -4.09
N ASP A 241 7.07 21.96 -4.79
CA ASP A 241 7.08 21.97 -6.25
C ASP A 241 7.07 20.55 -6.83
N LEU A 242 7.87 19.64 -6.28
CA LEU A 242 7.80 18.21 -6.62
C LEU A 242 6.42 17.63 -6.35
N GLY A 243 5.78 18.02 -5.25
CA GLY A 243 4.43 17.59 -4.95
C GLY A 243 3.44 17.93 -6.07
N LYS A 244 3.49 19.16 -6.59
CA LYS A 244 2.65 19.59 -7.71
C LYS A 244 2.97 18.85 -9.02
N GLU A 245 4.25 18.58 -9.27
CA GLU A 245 4.72 17.88 -10.48
C GLU A 245 4.32 16.39 -10.46
N LEU A 246 4.44 15.72 -9.31
CA LEU A 246 4.38 14.27 -9.18
C LEU A 246 3.01 13.76 -8.74
N SER A 247 2.20 14.57 -8.07
CA SER A 247 0.90 14.11 -7.58
C SER A 247 0.03 13.52 -8.70
N LEU A 248 -0.52 12.35 -8.43
CA LEU A 248 -1.44 11.69 -9.35
C LEU A 248 -2.72 12.52 -9.55
N PHE A 249 -3.22 13.09 -8.47
CA PHE A 249 -4.38 13.98 -8.46
C PHE A 249 -3.94 15.43 -8.26
N PRO A 250 -4.73 16.41 -8.74
CA PRO A 250 -4.45 17.83 -8.50
C PRO A 250 -4.36 18.11 -6.99
N ILE A 251 -3.28 18.78 -6.58
CA ILE A 251 -3.16 19.32 -5.23
C ILE A 251 -3.57 20.78 -5.30
N GLU A 252 -4.71 21.13 -4.70
CA GLU A 252 -5.03 22.52 -4.42
C GLU A 252 -4.15 23.00 -3.25
N ARG A 253 -3.62 24.22 -3.39
CA ARG A 253 -2.77 24.82 -2.37
C ARG A 253 -3.56 24.96 -1.07
N LEU A 254 -3.21 24.20 -0.07
CA LEU A 254 -3.64 24.47 1.30
C LEU A 254 -2.80 25.65 1.81
N GLU A 255 -3.23 26.87 1.49
CA GLU A 255 -2.56 28.08 1.98
C GLU A 255 -2.63 28.20 3.50
N ASN A 256 -3.59 27.51 4.15
CA ASN A 256 -3.74 27.48 5.60
C ASN A 256 -4.05 26.06 6.09
N ALA A 257 -3.04 25.34 6.52
CA ALA A 257 -3.22 24.02 7.14
C ALA A 257 -4.05 24.06 8.46
N GLN A 258 -4.42 25.23 8.93
CA GLN A 258 -5.25 25.46 10.12
C GLN A 258 -6.75 25.55 9.85
N GLU A 259 -7.18 25.72 8.60
CA GLU A 259 -8.60 25.83 8.23
C GLU A 259 -9.20 24.53 7.71
N LEU A 260 -8.71 23.39 8.19
CA LEU A 260 -9.35 22.11 7.97
C LEU A 260 -10.58 21.95 8.88
N ASP A 261 -11.58 22.80 8.74
CA ASP A 261 -12.92 22.60 9.28
C ASP A 261 -13.72 21.51 8.52
N GLY A 262 -12.99 20.58 7.87
CA GLY A 262 -13.53 19.39 7.26
C GLY A 262 -13.48 18.20 8.21
N GLU A 263 -14.23 17.16 7.91
CA GLU A 263 -14.11 15.88 8.60
C GLU A 263 -12.64 15.44 8.67
N PRO A 264 -12.18 14.93 9.83
CA PRO A 264 -10.81 14.46 9.96
C PRO A 264 -10.52 13.39 8.90
N PRO A 265 -9.28 13.25 8.41
CA PRO A 265 -8.93 12.21 7.47
C PRO A 265 -9.27 10.85 8.08
N GLU A 266 -9.77 9.92 7.26
CA GLU A 266 -10.11 8.56 7.71
C GLU A 266 -8.93 7.87 8.40
N ARG A 267 -7.73 8.21 7.95
CA ARG A 267 -6.49 7.69 8.52
C ARG A 267 -5.37 8.73 8.43
N TYR A 268 -4.55 8.76 9.47
CA TYR A 268 -3.40 9.62 9.56
C TYR A 268 -2.18 8.81 9.98
N ILE A 269 -1.17 8.72 9.12
CA ILE A 269 0.05 7.94 9.33
C ILE A 269 1.24 8.89 9.36
N LYS A 270 2.09 8.77 10.39
CA LYS A 270 3.35 9.48 10.49
C LYS A 270 4.52 8.55 10.20
N ILE A 271 5.47 9.03 9.41
CA ILE A 271 6.66 8.28 8.99
C ILE A 271 7.87 9.08 9.43
N HIS A 272 8.72 8.49 10.27
CA HIS A 272 9.99 9.07 10.67
C HIS A 272 11.12 8.35 9.93
N VAL A 273 11.92 9.09 9.18
CA VAL A 273 13.09 8.59 8.46
C VAL A 273 14.35 9.23 9.04
N GLY A 274 15.32 8.41 9.39
CA GLY A 274 16.60 8.87 9.94
C GLY A 274 16.77 8.57 11.41
N ALA A 275 17.68 9.31 12.07
CA ALA A 275 17.97 9.16 13.48
C ALA A 275 16.72 9.39 14.35
N MET A 276 16.52 8.51 15.31
CA MET A 276 15.29 8.47 16.10
C MET A 276 15.18 9.67 17.04
N ASP A 277 14.11 10.47 16.87
CA ASP A 277 13.70 11.50 17.81
C ASP A 277 12.77 10.90 18.88
N THR A 278 13.33 10.54 20.04
CA THR A 278 12.59 9.89 21.14
C THR A 278 11.49 10.77 21.71
N HIS A 279 11.67 12.09 21.70
CA HIS A 279 10.66 13.04 22.18
C HIS A 279 9.45 13.07 21.25
N LEU A 280 9.70 13.18 19.96
CA LEU A 280 8.67 13.15 18.92
C LEU A 280 7.87 11.84 18.96
N LEU A 281 8.57 10.70 19.07
CA LEU A 281 7.92 9.40 19.18
C LEU A 281 7.07 9.26 20.44
N SER A 282 7.53 9.79 21.58
CA SER A 282 6.74 9.81 22.81
C SER A 282 5.46 10.64 22.66
N GLN A 283 5.53 11.77 21.96
CA GLN A 283 4.35 12.58 21.64
C GLN A 283 3.36 11.81 20.78
N TRP A 284 3.82 11.10 19.74
CA TRP A 284 2.95 10.30 18.87
C TRP A 284 2.30 9.13 19.62
N MET A 285 3.06 8.45 20.48
CA MET A 285 2.52 7.41 21.34
C MET A 285 1.42 7.95 22.26
N SER A 286 1.66 9.07 22.95
CA SER A 286 0.69 9.69 23.87
C SER A 286 -0.55 10.23 23.16
N ALA A 287 -0.39 10.70 21.92
CA ALA A 287 -1.50 11.16 21.07
C ALA A 287 -2.28 10.04 20.38
N GLY A 288 -1.92 8.77 20.59
CA GLY A 288 -2.56 7.65 19.89
C GLY A 288 -2.28 7.62 18.38
N GLN A 289 -1.21 8.30 17.94
CA GLN A 289 -0.93 8.53 16.53
C GLN A 289 -0.26 7.32 15.88
N GLU A 290 -0.86 6.77 14.81
CA GLU A 290 -0.28 5.69 14.00
C GLU A 290 1.02 6.17 13.34
N HIS A 291 2.09 5.39 13.48
CA HIS A 291 3.40 5.78 12.96
C HIS A 291 4.32 4.61 12.65
N ILE A 292 5.35 4.89 11.85
CA ILE A 292 6.43 3.97 11.51
C ILE A 292 7.77 4.71 11.58
N VAL A 293 8.81 3.99 12.01
CA VAL A 293 10.18 4.52 12.06
C VAL A 293 11.09 3.73 11.14
N ILE A 294 11.85 4.44 10.36
CA ILE A 294 12.88 3.89 9.48
C ILE A 294 14.24 4.35 10.04
N SER A 295 15.08 3.40 10.45
CA SER A 295 16.42 3.73 10.94
C SER A 295 17.32 4.21 9.79
N PRO A 296 18.30 5.09 10.07
CA PRO A 296 19.34 5.35 9.09
C PRO A 296 20.12 4.03 8.84
N PRO A 297 20.67 3.84 7.65
CA PRO A 297 21.57 2.73 7.38
C PRO A 297 22.82 2.77 8.28
N ASP A 298 23.17 1.62 8.79
CA ASP A 298 24.34 1.43 9.61
C ASP A 298 25.06 0.13 9.22
N GLY A 299 26.29 0.23 8.74
CA GLY A 299 27.03 -0.93 8.24
C GLY A 299 26.31 -1.66 7.10
N GLY A 300 25.53 -0.95 6.29
CA GLY A 300 24.73 -1.53 5.22
C GLY A 300 23.35 -2.07 5.64
N LYS A 301 23.04 -2.09 6.92
CA LYS A 301 21.72 -2.52 7.43
C LYS A 301 20.80 -1.33 7.70
N CYS A 302 19.50 -1.52 7.41
CA CYS A 302 18.44 -0.58 7.70
C CYS A 302 17.25 -1.33 8.32
N VAL A 303 16.59 -0.72 9.29
CA VAL A 303 15.41 -1.29 9.94
C VAL A 303 14.18 -0.45 9.61
N ILE A 304 13.14 -1.11 9.11
CA ILE A 304 11.86 -0.52 8.77
C ILE A 304 10.80 -1.03 9.74
N GLY A 305 10.18 -0.16 10.51
CA GLY A 305 9.10 -0.52 11.43
C GLY A 305 9.55 -0.90 12.84
N PRO A 306 8.62 -1.45 13.62
CA PRO A 306 7.26 -1.89 13.26
C PRO A 306 6.32 -0.73 12.92
N LEU A 307 5.18 -1.05 12.26
CA LEU A 307 4.05 -0.14 12.16
C LEU A 307 3.33 -0.09 13.51
N VAL A 308 3.38 1.06 14.15
CA VAL A 308 2.90 1.25 15.52
C VAL A 308 1.50 1.84 15.53
N GLN A 309 0.57 1.10 16.09
CA GLN A 309 -0.74 1.58 16.51
C GLN A 309 -0.74 1.64 18.03
N PRO A 310 -0.60 2.83 18.66
CA PRO A 310 -0.48 2.94 20.11
C PRO A 310 -1.58 2.19 20.85
N GLY A 311 -1.21 1.46 21.89
CA GLY A 311 -2.12 0.60 22.64
C GLY A 311 -2.54 -0.72 21.96
N LYS A 312 -2.30 -0.89 20.64
CA LYS A 312 -2.74 -2.08 19.89
C LYS A 312 -1.59 -2.98 19.43
N THR A 313 -0.50 -2.41 18.97
CA THR A 313 0.64 -3.17 18.42
C THR A 313 1.91 -2.97 19.25
N PRO A 314 2.94 -3.82 19.11
CA PRO A 314 4.26 -3.55 19.67
C PRO A 314 4.80 -2.22 19.12
N CYS A 315 5.48 -1.45 19.96
CA CYS A 315 6.13 -0.21 19.56
C CYS A 315 7.63 -0.42 19.27
N THR A 316 8.30 0.62 18.79
CA THR A 316 9.74 0.61 18.51
C THR A 316 10.56 0.23 19.75
N ARG A 317 10.15 0.67 20.97
CA ARG A 317 10.83 0.29 22.21
C ARG A 317 10.68 -1.21 22.52
N CYS A 318 9.51 -1.82 22.25
CA CYS A 318 9.35 -3.27 22.38
C CYS A 318 10.36 -4.02 21.49
N ARG A 319 10.50 -3.61 20.23
CA ARG A 319 11.48 -4.16 19.30
C ARG A 319 12.91 -4.04 19.86
N ASN A 320 13.30 -2.85 20.33
CA ASN A 320 14.65 -2.60 20.83
C ASN A 320 14.98 -3.48 22.05
N ILE A 321 14.06 -3.56 23.02
CA ILE A 321 14.23 -4.44 24.18
C ILE A 321 14.37 -5.90 23.74
N SER A 322 13.57 -6.37 22.79
CA SER A 322 13.66 -7.74 22.31
C SER A 322 14.99 -8.04 21.61
N ILE A 323 15.58 -7.10 20.88
CA ILE A 323 16.90 -7.24 20.27
C ILE A 323 17.98 -7.34 21.37
N GLU A 324 17.92 -6.44 22.35
CA GLU A 324 18.88 -6.41 23.46
C GLU A 324 18.82 -7.70 24.33
N GLU A 325 17.62 -8.26 24.54
CA GLU A 325 17.43 -9.50 25.30
C GLU A 325 17.99 -10.73 24.56
N VAL A 326 17.97 -10.75 23.22
CA VAL A 326 18.44 -11.88 22.40
C VAL A 326 19.95 -11.84 22.20
N ASP A 327 20.47 -10.68 21.80
CA ASP A 327 21.84 -10.58 21.33
C ASP A 327 22.80 -9.93 22.34
N GLY A 328 22.26 -9.27 23.38
CA GLY A 328 23.03 -8.39 24.24
C GLY A 328 23.65 -7.19 23.49
N SER A 329 23.33 -7.05 22.22
CA SER A 329 23.80 -5.97 21.37
C SER A 329 22.91 -4.74 21.56
N PRO A 330 23.48 -3.52 21.60
CA PRO A 330 22.64 -2.33 21.57
C PRO A 330 21.83 -2.35 20.27
N SER A 331 20.55 -2.02 20.37
CA SER A 331 19.71 -1.90 19.19
C SER A 331 20.33 -0.91 18.20
N VAL A 332 20.06 -1.08 16.91
CA VAL A 332 20.51 -0.15 15.84
C VAL A 332 20.09 1.30 16.11
N THR A 333 19.15 1.49 17.04
CA THR A 333 18.61 2.76 17.47
C THR A 333 19.13 3.23 18.84
N ALA A 334 20.08 2.47 19.46
CA ALA A 334 20.74 2.94 20.68
C ALA A 334 21.46 4.25 20.40
N ASP A 335 21.48 5.15 21.40
CA ASP A 335 22.22 6.41 21.31
C ASP A 335 23.71 6.07 21.07
N LYS A 336 24.11 6.13 19.80
CA LYS A 336 25.51 5.94 19.45
C LYS A 336 26.26 7.17 19.90
N VAL A 337 27.32 6.96 20.66
CA VAL A 337 28.33 8.00 20.86
C VAL A 337 29.03 8.17 19.51
N LEU A 338 28.58 9.16 18.75
CA LEU A 338 29.14 9.47 17.44
C LEU A 338 30.59 9.93 17.61
N ILE A 339 31.51 9.16 17.08
CA ILE A 339 32.89 9.60 16.91
C ILE A 339 32.95 10.37 15.59
N GLY A 340 32.76 11.71 15.70
CA GLY A 340 32.77 12.63 14.56
C GLY A 340 31.40 12.91 13.94
N ASP A 341 31.29 14.06 13.29
CA ASP A 341 30.11 14.45 12.49
C ASP A 341 30.11 13.65 11.20
N ARG A 342 29.35 12.54 11.16
CA ARG A 342 29.02 11.90 9.88
C ARG A 342 27.73 12.50 9.35
N PRO A 343 27.74 13.10 8.14
CA PRO A 343 26.49 13.50 7.48
C PRO A 343 25.60 12.27 7.28
N ASP A 344 24.33 12.37 7.62
CA ASP A 344 23.33 11.29 7.55
C ASP A 344 23.23 10.60 6.17
N ASN A 345 23.67 11.26 5.10
CA ASN A 345 23.57 10.78 3.72
C ASN A 345 24.81 10.04 3.18
N GLN A 346 25.94 10.02 3.92
CA GLN A 346 27.19 9.44 3.39
C GLN A 346 27.13 7.92 3.16
N GLU A 347 26.26 7.21 3.87
CA GLU A 347 26.12 5.75 3.78
C GLU A 347 24.93 5.32 2.92
N MET A 348 24.29 6.26 2.19
CA MET A 348 23.09 5.98 1.41
C MET A 348 23.37 6.05 -0.10
N PRO A 349 23.81 4.96 -0.73
CA PRO A 349 23.89 4.88 -2.18
C PRO A 349 22.52 5.12 -2.82
N VAL A 350 22.50 5.75 -4.00
CA VAL A 350 21.25 6.09 -4.69
C VAL A 350 20.34 4.88 -4.88
N PHE A 351 20.90 3.72 -5.28
CA PHE A 351 20.10 2.51 -5.50
C PHE A 351 19.46 1.98 -4.21
N VAL A 352 20.16 2.07 -3.07
CA VAL A 352 19.65 1.66 -1.75
C VAL A 352 18.49 2.56 -1.35
N ALA A 353 18.64 3.88 -1.53
CA ALA A 353 17.57 4.83 -1.21
C ALA A 353 16.30 4.54 -2.02
N HIS A 354 16.42 4.26 -3.34
CA HIS A 354 15.27 3.90 -4.18
C HIS A 354 14.64 2.58 -3.76
N TYR A 355 15.45 1.56 -3.47
CA TYR A 355 14.95 0.27 -3.01
C TYR A 355 14.19 0.39 -1.70
N LEU A 356 14.78 1.08 -0.71
CA LEU A 356 14.14 1.29 0.59
C LEU A 356 12.87 2.14 0.48
N ALA A 357 12.90 3.23 -0.28
CA ALA A 357 11.71 4.07 -0.47
C ALA A 357 10.56 3.31 -1.13
N GLY A 358 10.85 2.50 -2.17
CA GLY A 358 9.85 1.64 -2.81
C GLY A 358 9.30 0.57 -1.86
N LEU A 359 10.17 -0.08 -1.07
CA LEU A 359 9.76 -1.07 -0.10
C LEU A 359 8.89 -0.47 1.01
N ILE A 360 9.28 0.68 1.57
CA ILE A 360 8.50 1.39 2.59
C ILE A 360 7.15 1.81 2.02
N ALA A 361 7.13 2.38 0.80
CA ALA A 361 5.89 2.73 0.12
C ALA A 361 4.96 1.54 -0.02
N SER A 362 5.46 0.34 -0.36
CA SER A 362 4.65 -0.86 -0.47
C SER A 362 3.96 -1.23 0.85
N PHE A 363 4.66 -1.15 2.00
CA PHE A 363 4.07 -1.41 3.31
C PHE A 363 3.03 -0.36 3.71
N ILE A 364 3.27 0.91 3.37
CA ILE A 364 2.32 2.00 3.64
C ILE A 364 1.07 1.85 2.77
N LEU A 365 1.24 1.58 1.47
CA LEU A 365 0.10 1.34 0.57
C LEU A 365 -0.68 0.09 0.98
N GLN A 366 -0.02 -1.01 1.36
CA GLN A 366 -0.68 -2.18 1.91
C GLN A 366 -1.55 -1.81 3.13
N ARG A 367 -1.02 -0.98 4.03
CA ARG A 367 -1.76 -0.50 5.20
C ARG A 367 -2.96 0.38 4.82
N ILE A 368 -2.83 1.20 3.79
CA ILE A 368 -3.89 2.08 3.30
C ILE A 368 -4.97 1.25 2.59
N ASP A 369 -4.56 0.39 1.67
CA ASP A 369 -5.44 -0.32 0.75
C ASP A 369 -6.23 -1.45 1.41
N SER A 370 -5.61 -2.18 2.35
CA SER A 370 -6.20 -3.37 2.98
C SER A 370 -6.42 -3.24 4.50
N SER A 371 -6.09 -2.09 5.08
CA SER A 371 -6.13 -1.87 6.53
C SER A 371 -5.21 -2.78 7.36
N THR A 372 -4.35 -3.55 6.71
CA THR A 372 -3.31 -4.40 7.31
C THR A 372 -1.94 -3.97 6.81
N SER A 373 -0.88 -4.47 7.40
CA SER A 373 0.49 -4.35 6.90
C SER A 373 1.31 -5.49 7.47
N ASP A 374 2.23 -6.02 6.70
CA ASP A 374 3.17 -7.05 7.16
C ASP A 374 4.06 -6.54 8.30
N LEU A 375 4.19 -5.21 8.44
CA LEU A 375 4.87 -4.57 9.57
C LEU A 375 4.01 -4.46 10.84
N THR A 376 2.77 -4.91 10.82
CA THR A 376 1.93 -4.96 12.03
C THR A 376 2.39 -6.12 12.93
N GLY A 377 3.10 -5.81 14.02
CA GLY A 377 3.70 -6.85 14.88
C GLY A 377 4.99 -7.46 14.32
N ALA A 378 5.62 -6.81 13.36
CA ALA A 378 6.91 -7.20 12.81
C ALA A 378 7.69 -5.96 12.36
N TYR A 379 9.00 -6.12 12.17
CA TYR A 379 9.85 -5.14 11.51
C TYR A 379 10.65 -5.83 10.40
N MET A 380 11.05 -5.05 9.40
CA MET A 380 11.89 -5.53 8.30
C MET A 380 13.34 -5.10 8.55
N GLU A 381 14.27 -6.06 8.60
CA GLU A 381 15.70 -5.80 8.51
C GLU A 381 16.13 -5.95 7.06
N VAL A 382 16.68 -4.89 6.49
CA VAL A 382 17.19 -4.86 5.12
C VAL A 382 18.69 -4.78 5.15
N ASP A 383 19.36 -5.75 4.54
CA ASP A 383 20.80 -5.74 4.33
C ASP A 383 21.09 -5.30 2.89
N SER A 384 21.62 -4.09 2.71
CA SER A 384 21.90 -3.53 1.39
C SER A 384 23.10 -4.18 0.69
N LEU A 385 23.95 -4.90 1.44
CA LEU A 385 25.10 -5.62 0.92
C LEU A 385 24.72 -7.06 0.52
N ALA A 386 23.65 -7.60 1.12
CA ALA A 386 23.15 -8.95 0.87
C ALA A 386 21.61 -8.96 0.92
N LEU A 387 20.96 -8.45 -0.14
CA LEU A 387 19.49 -8.31 -0.17
C LEU A 387 18.75 -9.63 0.10
N SER A 388 19.34 -10.79 -0.23
CA SER A 388 18.79 -12.10 0.09
C SER A 388 18.77 -12.42 1.59
N ALA A 389 19.53 -11.69 2.40
CA ALA A 389 19.54 -11.81 3.86
C ALA A 389 18.49 -10.90 4.53
N SER A 390 17.82 -10.05 3.75
CA SER A 390 16.74 -9.20 4.27
C SER A 390 15.57 -10.04 4.75
N SER A 391 15.03 -9.75 5.94
CA SER A 391 14.01 -10.58 6.59
C SER A 391 12.98 -9.76 7.34
N LEU A 392 11.75 -10.28 7.36
CA LEU A 392 10.67 -9.80 8.21
C LEU A 392 10.74 -10.54 9.55
N ILE A 393 10.94 -9.80 10.64
CA ILE A 393 11.17 -10.35 11.97
C ILE A 393 9.97 -10.01 12.86
N PRO A 394 9.27 -11.02 13.39
CA PRO A 394 8.15 -10.79 14.28
C PRO A 394 8.61 -10.16 15.61
N VAL A 395 7.78 -9.28 16.16
CA VAL A 395 7.99 -8.66 17.46
C VAL A 395 6.72 -8.72 18.29
N SER A 396 6.86 -9.06 19.55
CA SER A 396 5.76 -9.09 20.52
C SER A 396 5.83 -7.86 21.44
N ARG A 397 4.72 -7.55 22.09
CA ARG A 397 4.73 -6.52 23.14
C ARG A 397 5.60 -7.02 24.30
N ASN A 398 6.56 -6.17 24.70
CA ASN A 398 7.43 -6.47 25.84
C ASN A 398 6.85 -5.86 27.11
N PRO A 399 6.64 -6.66 28.19
CA PRO A 399 6.11 -6.15 29.45
C PRO A 399 6.91 -5.02 30.08
N ALA A 400 8.26 -5.02 29.89
CA ALA A 400 9.14 -3.99 30.40
C ALA A 400 9.02 -2.66 29.60
N CYS A 401 8.34 -2.65 28.46
CA CYS A 401 8.19 -1.44 27.65
C CYS A 401 7.22 -0.43 28.24
N GLY A 402 6.13 -0.85 28.85
CA GLY A 402 5.06 0.00 29.36
C GLY A 402 4.10 0.58 28.32
N CYS A 403 4.28 0.34 27.02
CA CYS A 403 3.42 0.89 25.97
C CYS A 403 1.99 0.32 25.95
N HIS A 404 1.70 -0.70 26.74
CA HIS A 404 0.37 -1.30 26.86
C HIS A 404 -0.52 -0.63 27.91
N TRP A 405 0.03 0.34 28.63
CA TRP A 405 -0.70 1.14 29.63
C TRP A 405 -1.31 2.43 29.06
N LEU A 406 -1.15 2.66 27.73
CA LEU A 406 -1.66 3.84 27.02
C LEU A 406 -3.08 3.62 26.51
#